data_e9fc67560cfeb9eb7f05406a3839727b
#
_entry.id   e9fc67560cfeb9eb7f05406a3839727b
#
_cell.length_a   1.000
_cell.length_b   1.000
_cell.length_c   1.000
_cell.angle_alpha   90.00
_cell.angle_beta   90.00
_cell.angle_gamma   90.00
#
_symmetry.space_group_name_H-M   'P 1'
#
loop_
_entity.id
_entity.type
_entity.pdbx_description
1 polymer ?
#
loop_
_entity_poly.entity_id
_entity_poly.type
_entity_poly.pdbx_seq_one_letter_code
_entity_poly.pdbx_strand_id
1 'polypeptide(L)'
;MKKIIGIDINEVLRSRSMQFDRFYAQEFGEEGCPDSDDPYKFDLRNDYVWEDSEETIKFLNEDLPNDIRPQDYQIDDKTGEAPVDSLAFKAVTKMVTADEKYNRFIYEDYAFEIHGAAPPVYKRLDKDLESFYNQYKDQFDIKIVSKENWFSIPPTLFFLSKLMPRITEYKFVKTNEDVWNSVDILLTTDPELINRPAEKRVIKIIRPYNEENEADFDVLQVVELVDNKDFQSLIGFEGSEKE
;
A
#
# COMPACT_ATOMS: atom_id res chain seq x y z
N MET A 1 -4.47 -1.75 30.19
CA MET A 1 -4.81 -1.85 28.75
C MET A 1 -3.66 -2.57 28.09
N LYS A 2 -3.92 -3.57 27.25
CA LYS A 2 -2.85 -4.26 26.52
C LYS A 2 -2.24 -3.30 25.49
N LYS A 3 -0.94 -3.43 25.26
CA LYS A 3 -0.31 -2.74 24.11
C LYS A 3 -0.80 -3.35 22.81
N ILE A 4 -0.85 -2.55 21.76
CA ILE A 4 -1.34 -2.95 20.44
C ILE A 4 -0.17 -3.20 19.51
N ILE A 5 -0.10 -4.41 18.96
CA ILE A 5 0.81 -4.75 17.86
C ILE A 5 0.03 -4.66 16.56
N GLY A 6 0.43 -3.73 15.69
CA GLY A 6 -0.06 -3.60 14.33
C GLY A 6 0.82 -4.37 13.35
N ILE A 7 0.19 -5.00 12.37
CA ILE A 7 0.88 -5.66 11.24
C ILE A 7 0.40 -4.99 9.98
N ASP A 8 1.33 -4.38 9.24
CA ASP A 8 1.05 -3.82 7.92
C ASP A 8 0.86 -4.94 6.88
N ILE A 9 0.31 -4.60 5.72
CA ILE A 9 -0.07 -5.60 4.71
C ILE A 9 0.93 -5.65 3.57
N ASN A 10 1.22 -4.49 2.97
CA ASN A 10 2.00 -4.43 1.74
C ASN A 10 3.46 -4.81 2.00
N GLU A 11 3.98 -5.77 1.25
CA GLU A 11 5.33 -6.35 1.34
C GLU A 11 5.68 -6.96 2.72
N VAL A 12 4.73 -6.94 3.67
CA VAL A 12 4.77 -7.67 4.94
C VAL A 12 4.03 -9.00 4.83
N LEU A 13 2.79 -8.95 4.35
CA LEU A 13 1.90 -10.10 4.21
C LEU A 13 1.69 -10.50 2.75
N ARG A 14 1.46 -9.53 1.86
CA ARG A 14 1.27 -9.76 0.42
C ARG A 14 2.39 -9.13 -0.39
N SER A 15 2.81 -9.81 -1.45
CA SER A 15 3.73 -9.26 -2.44
C SER A 15 2.94 -8.49 -3.49
N ARG A 16 2.59 -7.24 -3.16
CA ARG A 16 1.83 -6.34 -4.02
C ARG A 16 2.65 -5.92 -5.25
N SER A 17 3.91 -5.59 -5.04
CA SER A 17 4.81 -5.14 -6.12
C SER A 17 5.02 -6.23 -7.18
N MET A 18 5.26 -7.49 -6.77
CA MET A 18 5.39 -8.60 -7.73
C MET A 18 4.14 -8.75 -8.61
N GLN A 19 2.96 -8.59 -8.02
CA GLN A 19 1.72 -8.70 -8.77
C GLN A 19 1.49 -7.49 -9.68
N PHE A 20 1.89 -6.31 -9.21
CA PHE A 20 1.88 -5.09 -10.01
C PHE A 20 2.78 -5.21 -11.24
N ASP A 21 4.06 -5.62 -11.06
CA ASP A 21 5.01 -5.88 -12.16
C ASP A 21 4.38 -6.74 -13.25
N ARG A 22 3.77 -7.83 -12.84
CA ARG A 22 3.17 -8.79 -13.78
C ARG A 22 2.08 -8.16 -14.64
N PHE A 23 1.16 -7.40 -14.04
CA PHE A 23 0.06 -6.80 -14.78
C PHE A 23 0.49 -5.56 -15.54
N TYR A 24 1.45 -4.80 -15.01
CA TYR A 24 2.05 -3.68 -15.75
C TYR A 24 2.74 -4.15 -17.02
N ALA A 25 3.60 -5.18 -16.94
CA ALA A 25 4.27 -5.74 -18.12
C ALA A 25 3.27 -6.31 -19.15
N GLN A 26 2.17 -6.90 -18.68
CA GLN A 26 1.12 -7.41 -19.53
C GLN A 26 0.39 -6.30 -20.31
N GLU A 27 0.15 -5.15 -19.67
CA GLU A 27 -0.61 -4.04 -20.25
C GLU A 27 0.26 -3.09 -21.08
N PHE A 28 1.44 -2.75 -20.59
CA PHE A 28 2.31 -1.71 -21.17
C PHE A 28 3.61 -2.25 -21.78
N GLY A 29 3.90 -3.54 -21.62
CA GLY A 29 5.17 -4.14 -22.04
C GLY A 29 6.26 -4.03 -20.98
N GLU A 30 7.35 -4.77 -21.19
CA GLU A 30 8.48 -4.82 -20.25
C GLU A 30 9.34 -3.55 -20.28
N GLU A 31 9.26 -2.75 -21.34
CA GLU A 31 10.08 -1.54 -21.51
C GLU A 31 9.82 -0.46 -20.46
N GLY A 32 8.62 -0.44 -19.88
CA GLY A 32 8.25 0.50 -18.81
C GLY A 32 8.50 -0.01 -17.40
N CYS A 33 8.93 -1.26 -17.27
CA CYS A 33 9.27 -1.84 -15.97
C CYS A 33 10.63 -1.35 -15.49
N PRO A 34 10.81 -1.13 -14.18
CA PRO A 34 12.12 -0.75 -13.65
C PRO A 34 13.18 -1.83 -13.92
N ASP A 35 14.34 -1.40 -14.38
CA ASP A 35 15.53 -2.23 -14.54
C ASP A 35 16.09 -2.64 -13.15
N SER A 36 15.43 -3.58 -12.50
CA SER A 36 15.81 -4.02 -11.17
C SER A 36 15.48 -5.48 -10.97
N ASP A 37 16.48 -6.27 -10.60
CA ASP A 37 16.32 -7.64 -10.13
C ASP A 37 15.56 -7.72 -8.79
N ASP A 38 15.26 -6.56 -8.18
CA ASP A 38 14.52 -6.50 -6.94
C ASP A 38 13.01 -6.65 -7.18
N PRO A 39 12.40 -7.74 -6.70
CA PRO A 39 10.96 -7.96 -6.83
C PRO A 39 10.11 -7.05 -5.92
N TYR A 40 10.74 -6.29 -5.02
CA TYR A 40 10.04 -5.43 -4.08
C TYR A 40 10.21 -3.96 -4.45
N LYS A 41 9.09 -3.29 -4.71
CA LYS A 41 9.02 -1.87 -4.99
C LYS A 41 8.17 -1.19 -3.92
N PHE A 42 8.59 -0.04 -3.47
CA PHE A 42 7.81 0.77 -2.53
C PHE A 42 6.89 1.75 -3.25
N ASP A 43 7.47 2.54 -4.11
CA ASP A 43 6.77 3.63 -4.82
C ASP A 43 6.34 3.20 -6.22
N LEU A 44 5.25 2.41 -6.29
CA LEU A 44 4.72 1.92 -7.57
C LEU A 44 4.30 3.04 -8.53
N ARG A 45 4.10 4.28 -8.03
CA ARG A 45 3.77 5.41 -8.91
C ARG A 45 4.99 5.96 -9.62
N ASN A 46 6.12 6.08 -8.90
CA ASN A 46 7.33 6.72 -9.43
C ASN A 46 8.35 5.71 -9.98
N ASP A 47 8.27 4.44 -9.57
CA ASP A 47 9.18 3.40 -10.05
C ASP A 47 8.85 2.94 -11.48
N TYR A 48 7.66 3.26 -12.02
CA TYR A 48 7.19 2.85 -13.34
C TYR A 48 6.93 4.05 -14.24
N VAL A 49 7.02 3.82 -15.56
CA VAL A 49 6.78 4.86 -16.57
C VAL A 49 5.27 5.02 -16.79
N TRP A 50 4.77 6.22 -16.54
CA TRP A 50 3.40 6.61 -16.80
C TRP A 50 3.40 7.84 -17.69
N GLU A 51 2.88 7.70 -18.89
CA GLU A 51 2.80 8.80 -19.84
C GLU A 51 1.40 9.40 -19.87
N ASP A 52 1.33 10.71 -20.03
CA ASP A 52 0.09 11.39 -20.33
C ASP A 52 -0.47 10.87 -21.68
N SER A 53 -1.79 10.94 -21.90
CA SER A 53 -2.34 10.61 -23.20
C SER A 53 -1.82 11.60 -24.27
N GLU A 54 -1.76 11.15 -25.54
CA GLU A 54 -1.33 12.02 -26.65
C GLU A 54 -2.16 13.30 -26.70
N GLU A 55 -3.45 13.21 -26.41
CA GLU A 55 -4.35 14.38 -26.32
C GLU A 55 -3.97 15.32 -25.20
N THR A 56 -3.55 14.79 -24.03
CA THR A 56 -3.08 15.60 -22.91
C THR A 56 -1.77 16.29 -23.24
N ILE A 57 -0.79 15.56 -23.80
CA ILE A 57 0.50 16.10 -24.22
C ILE A 57 0.28 17.21 -25.28
N LYS A 58 -0.58 16.96 -26.24
CA LYS A 58 -0.93 17.94 -27.27
C LYS A 58 -1.55 19.20 -26.66
N PHE A 59 -2.48 19.04 -25.74
CA PHE A 59 -3.13 20.15 -25.03
C PHE A 59 -2.13 20.97 -24.20
N LEU A 60 -1.18 20.33 -23.53
CA LEU A 60 -0.18 21.02 -22.71
C LEU A 60 0.89 21.75 -23.55
N ASN A 61 1.20 21.23 -24.76
CA ASN A 61 2.24 21.77 -25.63
C ASN A 61 1.73 22.74 -26.69
N GLU A 62 0.46 22.68 -27.06
CA GLU A 62 -0.15 23.66 -27.95
C GLU A 62 -0.49 24.91 -27.12
N ASP A 63 0.01 26.08 -27.54
CA ASP A 63 -0.59 27.34 -27.14
C ASP A 63 -2.09 27.23 -27.41
N LEU A 64 -2.89 27.15 -26.36
CA LEU A 64 -4.35 27.09 -26.48
C LEU A 64 -4.78 28.16 -27.43
N PRO A 65 -5.52 27.86 -28.51
CA PRO A 65 -6.08 28.91 -29.35
C PRO A 65 -6.70 29.93 -28.44
N ASN A 66 -6.41 31.21 -28.66
CA ASN A 66 -6.91 32.33 -27.84
C ASN A 66 -8.45 32.32 -27.67
N ASP A 67 -9.13 31.43 -28.36
CA ASP A 67 -10.56 31.23 -28.41
C ASP A 67 -11.08 30.24 -27.33
N ILE A 68 -10.20 29.48 -26.67
CA ILE A 68 -10.60 28.58 -25.55
C ILE A 68 -10.02 29.14 -24.24
N ARG A 69 -10.70 30.15 -23.71
CA ARG A 69 -10.33 30.67 -22.39
C ARG A 69 -11.04 29.87 -21.30
N PRO A 70 -10.45 29.76 -20.09
CA PRO A 70 -11.12 29.12 -18.96
C PRO A 70 -12.54 29.67 -18.66
N GLN A 71 -12.80 30.91 -19.05
CA GLN A 71 -14.11 31.57 -18.94
C GLN A 71 -15.14 31.11 -19.97
N ASP A 72 -14.72 30.39 -21.01
CA ASP A 72 -15.61 29.77 -22.00
C ASP A 72 -16.14 28.40 -21.55
N TYR A 73 -15.66 27.91 -20.43
CA TYR A 73 -16.29 26.85 -19.64
C TYR A 73 -17.52 27.46 -18.93
N GLN A 74 -18.58 27.68 -19.66
CA GLN A 74 -19.87 27.96 -19.04
C GLN A 74 -20.31 26.66 -18.35
N ILE A 75 -19.84 26.48 -17.12
CA ILE A 75 -20.51 25.58 -16.19
C ILE A 75 -21.90 26.14 -16.00
N ASP A 76 -22.92 25.36 -16.32
CA ASP A 76 -24.29 25.73 -15.99
C ASP A 76 -24.37 25.93 -14.47
N ASP A 77 -24.54 27.17 -14.02
CA ASP A 77 -24.60 27.54 -12.60
C ASP A 77 -25.70 26.79 -11.83
N LYS A 78 -26.61 26.12 -12.53
CA LYS A 78 -27.69 25.33 -11.94
C LYS A 78 -27.39 23.84 -11.83
N THR A 79 -26.59 23.29 -12.72
CA THR A 79 -26.30 21.84 -12.76
C THR A 79 -24.86 21.52 -12.38
N GLY A 80 -23.95 22.51 -12.41
CA GLY A 80 -22.52 22.29 -12.20
C GLY A 80 -21.85 21.51 -13.35
N GLU A 81 -22.53 21.29 -14.47
CA GLU A 81 -22.04 20.51 -15.60
C GLU A 81 -21.68 21.39 -16.79
N ALA A 82 -20.60 21.07 -17.48
CA ALA A 82 -20.26 21.69 -18.74
C ALA A 82 -21.18 21.13 -19.86
N PRO A 83 -21.58 21.94 -20.87
CA PRO A 83 -22.36 21.44 -21.99
C PRO A 83 -21.66 20.29 -22.71
N VAL A 84 -22.30 19.14 -22.74
CA VAL A 84 -21.77 17.88 -23.28
C VAL A 84 -21.30 17.99 -24.74
N ASP A 85 -21.82 18.96 -25.49
CA ASP A 85 -21.48 19.20 -26.90
C ASP A 85 -20.34 20.22 -27.12
N SER A 86 -19.78 20.80 -26.07
CA SER A 86 -18.68 21.75 -26.23
C SER A 86 -17.40 21.03 -26.68
N LEU A 87 -16.65 21.66 -27.59
CA LEU A 87 -15.32 21.13 -28.00
C LEU A 87 -14.37 20.99 -26.80
N ALA A 88 -14.52 21.89 -25.81
CA ALA A 88 -13.77 21.84 -24.55
C ALA A 88 -14.12 20.59 -23.72
N PHE A 89 -15.41 20.24 -23.59
CA PHE A 89 -15.83 19.03 -22.90
C PHE A 89 -15.29 17.76 -23.59
N LYS A 90 -15.37 17.71 -24.93
CA LYS A 90 -14.84 16.59 -25.71
C LYS A 90 -13.31 16.46 -25.63
N ALA A 91 -12.60 17.58 -25.50
CA ALA A 91 -11.16 17.59 -25.29
C ALA A 91 -10.80 17.12 -23.88
N VAL A 92 -11.43 17.67 -22.85
CA VAL A 92 -11.19 17.32 -21.44
C VAL A 92 -11.52 15.85 -21.14
N THR A 93 -12.59 15.29 -21.71
CA THR A 93 -12.96 13.87 -21.52
C THR A 93 -12.00 12.87 -22.17
N LYS A 94 -11.11 13.33 -23.03
CA LYS A 94 -10.06 12.49 -23.65
C LYS A 94 -8.69 12.65 -22.99
N MET A 95 -8.52 13.68 -22.16
CA MET A 95 -7.27 13.90 -21.44
C MET A 95 -7.19 12.92 -20.27
N VAL A 96 -6.16 12.09 -20.27
CA VAL A 96 -5.86 11.19 -19.17
C VAL A 96 -4.42 11.45 -18.75
N THR A 97 -4.23 11.98 -17.56
CA THR A 97 -2.91 12.23 -16.98
C THR A 97 -2.22 10.94 -16.58
N ALA A 98 -0.89 11.00 -16.41
CA ALA A 98 -0.12 9.89 -15.87
C ALA A 98 -0.64 9.40 -14.51
N ASP A 99 -1.05 10.34 -13.64
CA ASP A 99 -1.63 10.00 -12.34
C ASP A 99 -3.00 9.31 -12.44
N GLU A 100 -3.84 9.75 -13.36
CA GLU A 100 -5.13 9.10 -13.61
C GLU A 100 -4.95 7.70 -14.18
N LYS A 101 -3.99 7.50 -15.11
CA LYS A 101 -3.65 6.17 -15.62
C LYS A 101 -3.18 5.24 -14.51
N TYR A 102 -2.27 5.70 -13.64
CA TYR A 102 -1.82 4.94 -12.49
C TYR A 102 -2.97 4.58 -11.55
N ASN A 103 -3.79 5.58 -11.16
CA ASN A 103 -4.88 5.37 -10.23
C ASN A 103 -5.94 4.40 -10.81
N ARG A 104 -6.28 4.55 -12.07
CA ARG A 104 -7.19 3.67 -12.76
C ARG A 104 -6.65 2.24 -12.81
N PHE A 105 -5.39 2.08 -13.22
CA PHE A 105 -4.73 0.79 -13.28
C PHE A 105 -4.74 0.04 -11.94
N ILE A 106 -4.28 0.70 -10.86
CA ILE A 106 -4.11 0.04 -9.56
C ILE A 106 -5.40 -0.11 -8.77
N TYR A 107 -6.39 0.80 -8.96
CA TYR A 107 -7.59 0.86 -8.11
C TYR A 107 -8.88 0.51 -8.84
N GLU A 108 -8.90 0.46 -10.18
CA GLU A 108 -10.08 0.15 -10.95
C GLU A 108 -9.86 -1.08 -11.83
N ASP A 109 -8.94 -1.01 -12.81
CA ASP A 109 -8.78 -2.04 -13.83
C ASP A 109 -8.20 -3.35 -13.26
N TYR A 110 -7.19 -3.26 -12.35
CA TYR A 110 -6.48 -4.40 -11.77
C TYR A 110 -6.51 -4.43 -10.23
N ALA A 111 -7.47 -3.74 -9.62
CA ALA A 111 -7.55 -3.64 -8.16
C ALA A 111 -7.64 -5.01 -7.47
N PHE A 112 -8.43 -5.92 -8.03
CA PHE A 112 -8.57 -7.24 -7.46
C PHE A 112 -7.32 -8.10 -7.63
N GLU A 113 -6.70 -8.06 -8.79
CA GLU A 113 -5.49 -8.78 -9.12
C GLU A 113 -4.31 -8.34 -8.26
N ILE A 114 -4.13 -7.01 -8.13
CA ILE A 114 -2.99 -6.42 -7.42
C ILE A 114 -3.17 -6.52 -5.90
N HIS A 115 -4.37 -6.31 -5.39
CA HIS A 115 -4.60 -6.27 -3.94
C HIS A 115 -5.21 -7.55 -3.39
N GLY A 116 -6.09 -8.22 -4.13
CA GLY A 116 -6.86 -9.38 -3.67
C GLY A 116 -6.22 -10.72 -4.03
N ALA A 117 -5.67 -10.82 -5.25
CA ALA A 117 -5.07 -12.04 -5.76
C ALA A 117 -3.54 -12.08 -5.59
N ALA A 118 -2.92 -11.01 -5.04
CA ALA A 118 -1.50 -11.01 -4.75
C ALA A 118 -1.09 -12.22 -3.90
N PRO A 119 0.06 -12.84 -4.18
CA PRO A 119 0.54 -13.95 -3.36
C PRO A 119 1.00 -13.45 -1.99
N PRO A 120 0.98 -14.31 -0.96
CA PRO A 120 1.69 -14.02 0.28
C PRO A 120 3.19 -13.89 0.00
N VAL A 121 3.88 -13.06 0.78
CA VAL A 121 5.33 -12.77 0.59
C VAL A 121 6.20 -14.03 0.68
N TYR A 122 5.75 -15.09 1.35
CA TYR A 122 6.35 -16.42 1.33
C TYR A 122 5.33 -17.52 1.69
N LYS A 123 5.64 -18.78 1.33
CA LYS A 123 4.68 -19.91 1.34
C LYS A 123 4.11 -20.32 2.71
N ARG A 124 4.79 -20.02 3.81
CA ARG A 124 4.40 -20.46 5.16
C ARG A 124 3.88 -19.34 6.04
N LEU A 125 3.67 -18.19 5.47
CA LEU A 125 3.27 -16.98 6.20
C LEU A 125 2.03 -17.21 7.08
N ASP A 126 1.05 -17.94 6.62
CA ASP A 126 -0.16 -18.28 7.37
C ASP A 126 0.13 -18.98 8.70
N LYS A 127 1.04 -19.96 8.68
CA LYS A 127 1.45 -20.71 9.88
C LYS A 127 2.32 -19.88 10.82
N ASP A 128 3.21 -19.08 10.25
CA ASP A 128 4.10 -18.24 11.03
C ASP A 128 3.33 -17.13 11.75
N LEU A 129 2.34 -16.56 11.08
CA LEU A 129 1.41 -15.62 11.70
C LEU A 129 0.52 -16.28 12.78
N GLU A 130 0.06 -17.52 12.55
CA GLU A 130 -0.67 -18.26 13.58
C GLU A 130 0.22 -18.50 14.81
N SER A 131 1.49 -18.87 14.61
CA SER A 131 2.45 -19.05 15.71
C SER A 131 2.69 -17.74 16.44
N PHE A 132 2.94 -16.65 15.72
CA PHE A 132 3.10 -15.31 16.27
C PHE A 132 1.86 -14.88 17.09
N TYR A 133 0.68 -15.01 16.51
CA TYR A 133 -0.57 -14.67 17.18
C TYR A 133 -0.76 -15.48 18.47
N ASN A 134 -0.60 -16.81 18.42
CA ASN A 134 -0.79 -17.67 19.57
C ASN A 134 0.19 -17.36 20.71
N GLN A 135 1.40 -16.93 20.40
CA GLN A 135 2.41 -16.59 21.39
C GLN A 135 2.09 -15.28 22.12
N TYR A 136 1.62 -14.27 21.40
CA TYR A 136 1.54 -12.91 21.94
C TYR A 136 0.13 -12.43 22.30
N LYS A 137 -0.95 -13.08 21.84
CA LYS A 137 -2.35 -12.66 22.01
C LYS A 137 -2.80 -12.49 23.48
N ASP A 138 -2.17 -13.19 24.41
CA ASP A 138 -2.57 -13.12 25.82
C ASP A 138 -2.09 -11.84 26.49
N GLN A 139 -1.00 -11.22 26.01
CA GLN A 139 -0.43 -10.00 26.54
C GLN A 139 -0.63 -8.76 25.64
N PHE A 140 -0.85 -8.96 24.36
CA PHE A 140 -1.01 -7.90 23.36
C PHE A 140 -2.32 -8.04 22.60
N ASP A 141 -2.85 -6.90 22.17
CA ASP A 141 -3.91 -6.83 21.17
C ASP A 141 -3.25 -6.79 19.79
N ILE A 142 -3.46 -7.84 18.97
CA ILE A 142 -2.81 -7.97 17.65
C ILE A 142 -3.84 -7.68 16.58
N LYS A 143 -3.52 -6.73 15.69
CA LYS A 143 -4.41 -6.35 14.59
C LYS A 143 -3.64 -6.03 13.31
N ILE A 144 -4.35 -6.10 12.20
CA ILE A 144 -3.87 -5.59 10.93
C ILE A 144 -4.16 -4.09 10.88
N VAL A 145 -3.14 -3.29 10.57
CA VAL A 145 -3.28 -1.83 10.40
C VAL A 145 -2.49 -1.43 9.16
N SER A 146 -3.18 -0.95 8.15
CA SER A 146 -2.53 -0.57 6.87
C SER A 146 -3.12 0.69 6.28
N LYS A 147 -2.28 1.44 5.56
CA LYS A 147 -2.74 2.52 4.68
C LYS A 147 -3.33 1.91 3.42
N GLU A 148 -4.62 2.07 3.23
CA GLU A 148 -5.30 1.55 2.06
C GLU A 148 -6.18 2.63 1.41
N ASN A 149 -6.15 2.65 0.08
CA ASN A 149 -7.13 3.42 -0.67
C ASN A 149 -8.51 2.74 -0.52
N TRP A 150 -9.57 3.54 -0.54
CA TRP A 150 -10.93 3.04 -0.42
C TRP A 150 -11.25 1.90 -1.40
N PHE A 151 -10.77 2.02 -2.64
CA PHE A 151 -11.01 1.02 -3.68
C PHE A 151 -10.21 -0.27 -3.50
N SER A 152 -9.08 -0.23 -2.79
CA SER A 152 -8.26 -1.41 -2.47
C SER A 152 -8.77 -2.20 -1.26
N ILE A 153 -9.64 -1.62 -0.42
CA ILE A 153 -10.13 -2.29 0.81
C ILE A 153 -10.87 -3.60 0.51
N PRO A 154 -11.89 -3.65 -0.38
CA PRO A 154 -12.60 -4.89 -0.66
C PRO A 154 -11.68 -6.02 -1.16
N PRO A 155 -10.81 -5.82 -2.17
CA PRO A 155 -9.87 -6.85 -2.58
C PRO A 155 -8.86 -7.20 -1.48
N THR A 156 -8.41 -6.25 -0.65
CA THR A 156 -7.54 -6.53 0.49
C THR A 156 -8.21 -7.43 1.52
N LEU A 157 -9.48 -7.22 1.84
CA LEU A 157 -10.24 -8.11 2.72
C LEU A 157 -10.36 -9.52 2.13
N PHE A 158 -10.50 -9.66 0.82
CA PHE A 158 -10.47 -10.96 0.17
C PHE A 158 -9.11 -11.65 0.33
N PHE A 159 -8.00 -10.93 0.16
CA PHE A 159 -6.66 -11.45 0.44
C PHE A 159 -6.54 -11.94 1.90
N LEU A 160 -6.91 -11.10 2.85
CA LEU A 160 -6.84 -11.41 4.28
C LEU A 160 -7.72 -12.61 4.67
N SER A 161 -8.88 -12.76 4.05
CA SER A 161 -9.78 -13.91 4.30
C SER A 161 -9.14 -15.26 3.94
N LYS A 162 -8.20 -15.28 3.00
CA LYS A 162 -7.45 -16.48 2.61
C LYS A 162 -6.26 -16.75 3.51
N LEU A 163 -5.63 -15.68 4.00
CA LEU A 163 -4.36 -15.78 4.72
C LEU A 163 -4.56 -15.97 6.23
N MET A 164 -5.57 -15.34 6.81
CA MET A 164 -5.55 -15.04 8.25
C MET A 164 -6.87 -15.34 8.98
N PRO A 165 -7.17 -16.58 9.27
CA PRO A 165 -8.37 -16.88 10.02
C PRO A 165 -8.34 -16.48 11.51
N ARG A 166 -7.18 -16.10 12.07
CA ARG A 166 -6.99 -15.86 13.51
C ARG A 166 -6.97 -14.40 13.92
N ILE A 167 -6.35 -13.51 13.11
CA ILE A 167 -6.39 -12.08 13.38
C ILE A 167 -7.63 -11.52 12.69
N THR A 168 -8.63 -11.14 13.48
CA THR A 168 -9.94 -10.69 12.99
C THR A 168 -10.14 -9.19 13.10
N GLU A 169 -9.19 -8.48 13.71
CA GLU A 169 -9.24 -7.03 13.82
C GLU A 169 -8.44 -6.38 12.69
N TYR A 170 -9.15 -5.62 11.84
CA TYR A 170 -8.58 -4.89 10.72
C TYR A 170 -8.87 -3.41 10.87
N LYS A 171 -7.86 -2.56 10.67
CA LYS A 171 -8.02 -1.11 10.63
C LYS A 171 -7.34 -0.54 9.40
N PHE A 172 -8.14 -0.04 8.46
CA PHE A 172 -7.66 0.66 7.28
C PHE A 172 -7.70 2.16 7.52
N VAL A 173 -6.62 2.83 7.24
CA VAL A 173 -6.41 4.26 7.51
C VAL A 173 -5.85 4.97 6.28
N LYS A 174 -5.83 6.32 6.31
CA LYS A 174 -5.37 7.11 5.18
C LYS A 174 -3.98 7.71 5.38
N THR A 175 -3.58 7.97 6.62
CA THR A 175 -2.36 8.71 6.94
C THR A 175 -1.43 7.90 7.84
N ASN A 176 -0.13 8.24 7.81
CA ASN A 176 0.86 7.67 8.73
C ASN A 176 0.53 7.98 10.20
N GLU A 177 -0.01 9.17 10.47
CA GLU A 177 -0.45 9.56 11.81
C GLU A 177 -1.58 8.65 12.31
N ASP A 178 -2.56 8.31 11.47
CA ASP A 178 -3.65 7.41 11.82
C ASP A 178 -3.16 5.98 12.10
N VAL A 179 -2.10 5.52 11.38
CA VAL A 179 -1.44 4.25 11.69
C VAL A 179 -0.88 4.31 13.11
N TRP A 180 -0.05 5.33 13.41
CA TRP A 180 0.59 5.46 14.70
C TRP A 180 -0.37 5.71 15.87
N ASN A 181 -1.48 6.37 15.63
CA ASN A 181 -2.56 6.52 16.63
C ASN A 181 -3.29 5.19 16.91
N SER A 182 -3.08 4.18 16.09
CA SER A 182 -3.79 2.90 16.18
C SER A 182 -2.98 1.78 16.83
N VAL A 183 -1.66 1.97 16.98
CA VAL A 183 -0.74 0.93 17.44
C VAL A 183 0.31 1.48 18.41
N ASP A 184 0.92 0.62 19.20
CA ASP A 184 2.08 0.91 20.03
C ASP A 184 3.36 0.35 19.42
N ILE A 185 3.23 -0.76 18.69
CA ILE A 185 4.29 -1.48 18.01
C ILE A 185 3.79 -1.77 16.60
N LEU A 186 4.59 -1.50 15.56
CA LEU A 186 4.21 -1.72 14.16
C LEU A 186 5.23 -2.61 13.46
N LEU A 187 4.74 -3.67 12.80
CA LEU A 187 5.50 -4.44 11.81
C LEU A 187 5.22 -3.84 10.44
N THR A 188 6.25 -3.33 9.77
CA THR A 188 6.08 -2.68 8.47
C THR A 188 7.33 -2.78 7.59
N THR A 189 7.16 -2.57 6.30
CA THR A 189 8.24 -2.35 5.33
C THR A 189 8.30 -0.89 4.87
N ASP A 190 7.29 -0.09 5.21
CA ASP A 190 7.12 1.29 4.71
C ASP A 190 8.17 2.23 5.31
N PRO A 191 9.11 2.80 4.50
CA PRO A 191 10.14 3.71 4.98
C PRO A 191 9.60 4.94 5.71
N GLU A 192 8.43 5.43 5.32
CA GLU A 192 7.79 6.57 5.96
C GLU A 192 7.26 6.24 7.36
N LEU A 193 6.79 5.00 7.56
CA LEU A 193 6.32 4.52 8.86
C LEU A 193 7.48 4.09 9.77
N ILE A 194 8.64 3.75 9.21
CA ILE A 194 9.83 3.45 10.02
C ILE A 194 10.29 4.70 10.78
N ASN A 195 10.10 5.89 10.20
CA ASN A 195 10.31 7.16 10.90
C ASN A 195 9.14 7.44 11.88
N ARG A 196 9.22 6.87 13.05
CA ARG A 196 8.16 6.78 14.05
C ARG A 196 8.21 7.87 15.13
N PRO A 197 7.10 8.13 15.86
CA PRO A 197 7.13 8.86 17.13
C PRO A 197 8.00 8.16 18.18
N ALA A 198 8.67 8.93 19.03
CA ALA A 198 9.68 8.41 19.98
C ALA A 198 9.13 7.39 20.99
N GLU A 199 7.84 7.48 21.34
CA GLU A 199 7.17 6.58 22.28
C GLU A 199 6.68 5.28 21.61
N LYS A 200 6.76 5.18 20.28
CA LYS A 200 6.33 4.01 19.51
C LYS A 200 7.51 3.09 19.20
N ARG A 201 7.21 1.86 18.82
CA ARG A 201 8.22 0.88 18.39
C ARG A 201 7.94 0.42 16.97
N VAL A 202 8.99 0.26 16.18
CA VAL A 202 8.89 -0.27 14.83
C VAL A 202 9.74 -1.51 14.67
N ILE A 203 9.13 -2.53 14.09
CA ILE A 203 9.79 -3.76 13.67
C ILE A 203 9.84 -3.69 12.14
N LYS A 204 11.03 -3.54 11.61
CA LYS A 204 11.22 -3.46 10.16
C LYS A 204 11.32 -4.86 9.57
N ILE A 205 10.47 -5.15 8.60
CA ILE A 205 10.70 -6.26 7.69
C ILE A 205 11.63 -5.76 6.61
N ILE A 206 12.87 -6.27 6.58
CA ILE A 206 13.91 -5.80 5.67
C ILE A 206 13.51 -6.05 4.23
N ARG A 207 13.63 -5.01 3.41
CA ARG A 207 13.52 -5.03 1.95
C ARG A 207 14.62 -4.13 1.38
N PRO A 208 15.08 -4.33 0.13
CA PRO A 208 16.14 -3.51 -0.45
C PRO A 208 15.89 -1.99 -0.35
N TYR A 209 14.66 -1.55 -0.55
CA TYR A 209 14.30 -0.12 -0.49
C TYR A 209 14.29 0.48 0.92
N ASN A 210 14.39 -0.32 1.98
CA ASN A 210 14.38 0.18 3.37
C ASN A 210 15.60 -0.24 4.20
N GLU A 211 16.63 -0.82 3.61
CA GLU A 211 17.81 -1.31 4.33
C GLU A 211 18.47 -0.23 5.19
N GLU A 212 18.57 0.99 4.66
CA GLU A 212 19.21 2.12 5.36
C GLU A 212 18.34 2.76 6.45
N ASN A 213 17.06 2.40 6.57
CA ASN A 213 16.20 2.97 7.57
C ASN A 213 16.42 2.30 8.94
N GLU A 214 16.62 3.10 9.99
CA GLU A 214 16.83 2.61 11.35
C GLU A 214 15.50 2.25 12.03
N ALA A 215 15.42 1.04 12.58
CA ALA A 215 14.28 0.54 13.32
C ALA A 215 14.69 0.07 14.73
N ASP A 216 13.71 -0.25 15.59
CA ASP A 216 14.00 -0.81 16.90
C ASP A 216 14.41 -2.29 16.80
N PHE A 217 13.91 -2.97 15.77
CA PHE A 217 14.22 -4.37 15.50
C PHE A 217 14.07 -4.69 14.01
N ASP A 218 14.98 -5.46 13.47
CA ASP A 218 15.03 -5.81 12.06
C ASP A 218 14.87 -7.31 11.88
N VAL A 219 14.01 -7.72 10.94
CA VAL A 219 13.83 -9.13 10.55
C VAL A 219 13.57 -9.24 9.05
N LEU A 220 13.83 -10.42 8.49
CA LEU A 220 13.46 -10.74 7.11
C LEU A 220 12.03 -11.27 6.99
N GLN A 221 11.58 -12.01 8.00
CA GLN A 221 10.29 -12.67 8.02
C GLN A 221 9.66 -12.67 9.41
N VAL A 222 8.34 -12.73 9.47
CA VAL A 222 7.57 -12.74 10.73
C VAL A 222 7.95 -13.91 11.65
N VAL A 223 8.34 -15.06 11.09
CA VAL A 223 8.76 -16.24 11.88
C VAL A 223 9.93 -15.95 12.81
N GLU A 224 10.81 -15.02 12.44
CA GLU A 224 11.97 -14.64 13.25
C GLU A 224 11.60 -13.93 14.56
N LEU A 225 10.36 -13.48 14.70
CA LEU A 225 9.82 -12.87 15.92
C LEU A 225 9.29 -13.90 16.91
N VAL A 226 9.01 -15.13 16.41
CA VAL A 226 8.51 -16.22 17.25
C VAL A 226 9.67 -16.76 18.10
N ASP A 227 9.44 -16.88 19.41
CA ASP A 227 10.43 -17.33 20.41
C ASP A 227 11.76 -16.52 20.47
N ASN A 228 11.79 -15.33 19.85
CA ASN A 228 12.94 -14.45 19.85
C ASN A 228 13.01 -13.64 21.16
N LYS A 229 14.02 -13.91 21.98
CA LYS A 229 14.15 -13.29 23.31
C LYS A 229 14.46 -11.80 23.26
N ASP A 230 15.20 -11.34 22.27
CA ASP A 230 15.55 -9.92 22.12
C ASP A 230 14.30 -9.14 21.71
N PHE A 231 13.52 -9.67 20.77
CA PHE A 231 12.23 -9.10 20.43
C PHE A 231 11.26 -9.11 21.63
N GLN A 232 11.15 -10.22 22.34
CA GLN A 232 10.32 -10.32 23.56
C GLN A 232 10.69 -9.27 24.60
N SER A 233 11.99 -9.09 24.84
CA SER A 233 12.50 -8.05 25.73
C SER A 233 12.13 -6.65 25.26
N LEU A 234 12.29 -6.37 23.96
CA LEU A 234 11.98 -5.07 23.35
C LEU A 234 10.51 -4.68 23.54
N ILE A 235 9.59 -5.62 23.34
CA ILE A 235 8.15 -5.35 23.47
C ILE A 235 7.64 -5.43 24.92
N GLY A 236 8.46 -5.94 25.86
CA GLY A 236 8.08 -6.17 27.25
C GLY A 236 7.17 -7.39 27.42
N PHE A 237 7.43 -8.46 26.64
CA PHE A 237 6.74 -9.73 26.80
C PHE A 237 7.28 -10.47 28.01
N GLU A 238 6.40 -10.81 28.94
CA GLU A 238 6.72 -11.68 30.09
C GLU A 238 6.45 -13.12 29.69
N GLY A 239 7.52 -13.87 29.41
CA GLY A 239 7.41 -15.29 29.10
C GLY A 239 6.65 -16.00 30.21
N SER A 240 5.60 -16.74 29.89
CA SER A 240 5.03 -17.69 30.85
C SER A 240 6.12 -18.72 31.14
N GLU A 241 6.69 -18.68 32.34
CA GLU A 241 7.43 -19.83 32.87
C GLU A 241 6.48 -21.04 32.76
N LYS A 242 6.74 -21.90 31.79
CA LYS A 242 6.05 -23.19 31.74
C LYS A 242 6.61 -23.99 32.91
N GLU A 243 5.82 -24.05 34.02
CA GLU A 243 5.99 -25.07 35.02
C GLU A 243 5.89 -26.49 34.46
#